data_cfcf1e1b081a5931efe10048d2d4e821
#
_entry.id   cfcf1e1b081a5931efe10048d2d4e821
#
_cell.length_a   1.000
_cell.length_b   1.000
_cell.length_c   1.000
_cell.angle_alpha   90.00
_cell.angle_beta   90.00
_cell.angle_gamma   90.00
#
_symmetry.space_group_name_H-M   'P 1'
#
loop_
_entity.id
_entity.type
_entity.pdbx_description
1 polymer ?
#
loop_
_entity_poly.entity_id
_entity_poly.type
_entity_poly.pdbx_seq_one_letter_code
_entity_poly.pdbx_strand_id
1 'polypeptide(L)'
;MEKLYLEDFTVGRRFISETHQLDADQIKSFAKQFDPQPFHLDEAAAQASFFQGLAASGWHTAAITMSLLVKSGMPIAGGLIGAGGEISWPRPTRPGDILQVESEILAVTPSRSRPERGMITVKSETRNQNGEVVQVLTSKMLVWKRPV
;
A
#
# COMPACT_ATOMS: atom_id res chain seq x y z
N MET A 1 11.15 10.61 12.65
CA MET A 1 10.46 11.25 11.53
C MET A 1 9.33 12.12 12.09
N GLU A 2 9.26 13.34 11.62
CA GLU A 2 8.23 14.27 12.06
C GLU A 2 6.84 13.81 11.60
N LYS A 3 5.88 13.81 12.51
CA LYS A 3 4.50 13.42 12.20
C LYS A 3 3.74 14.57 11.54
N LEU A 4 2.91 14.23 10.56
CA LEU A 4 2.16 15.18 9.77
C LEU A 4 0.69 15.25 10.22
N TYR A 5 0.15 16.47 10.18
CA TYR A 5 -1.24 16.78 10.47
C TYR A 5 -1.93 17.26 9.19
N LEU A 6 -3.24 17.44 9.25
CA LEU A 6 -4.03 17.81 8.07
C LEU A 6 -3.48 19.03 7.34
N GLU A 7 -3.00 20.02 8.09
CA GLU A 7 -2.46 21.27 7.53
C GLU A 7 -1.19 21.08 6.72
N ASP A 8 -0.50 19.93 6.94
CA ASP A 8 0.74 19.62 6.24
C ASP A 8 0.52 18.95 4.88
N PHE A 9 -0.73 18.61 4.55
CA PHE A 9 -1.05 17.95 3.29
C PHE A 9 -1.62 18.94 2.29
N THR A 10 -1.07 18.94 1.08
CA THR A 10 -1.54 19.74 -0.04
C THR A 10 -1.71 18.84 -1.25
N VAL A 11 -2.67 19.19 -2.11
CA VAL A 11 -2.88 18.45 -3.37
C VAL A 11 -1.61 18.45 -4.20
N GLY A 12 -1.22 17.29 -4.68
CA GLY A 12 -0.01 17.09 -5.47
C GLY A 12 1.24 16.76 -4.66
N ARG A 13 1.19 16.88 -3.34
CA ARG A 13 2.33 16.49 -2.49
C ARG A 13 2.59 15.00 -2.64
N ARG A 14 3.87 14.64 -2.78
CA ARG A 14 4.30 13.25 -2.99
C ARG A 14 5.13 12.74 -1.83
N PHE A 15 5.03 11.43 -1.60
CA PHE A 15 5.79 10.70 -0.59
C PHE A 15 6.37 9.45 -1.22
N ILE A 16 7.52 9.01 -0.73
CA ILE A 16 8.15 7.77 -1.16
C ILE A 16 8.57 6.99 0.07
N SER A 17 8.30 5.68 0.07
CA SER A 17 8.66 4.80 1.17
C SER A 17 10.07 4.23 1.01
N GLU A 18 10.55 3.56 2.06
CA GLU A 18 11.65 2.61 1.95
C GLU A 18 11.21 1.42 1.12
N THR A 19 12.07 0.43 0.96
CA THR A 19 11.82 -0.75 0.13
C THR A 19 11.60 -2.00 0.98
N HIS A 20 10.91 -2.97 0.39
CA HIS A 20 10.72 -4.31 0.96
C HIS A 20 11.06 -5.34 -0.10
N GLN A 21 12.01 -6.22 0.19
CA GLN A 21 12.34 -7.33 -0.69
C GLN A 21 11.48 -8.54 -0.35
N LEU A 22 10.74 -9.03 -1.35
CA LEU A 22 9.84 -10.16 -1.22
C LEU A 22 10.53 -11.43 -1.72
N ASP A 23 10.36 -12.54 -1.01
CA ASP A 23 10.87 -13.84 -1.44
C ASP A 23 9.75 -14.89 -1.48
N ALA A 24 10.06 -16.06 -2.02
CA ALA A 24 9.09 -17.14 -2.17
C ALA A 24 8.53 -17.62 -0.82
N ASP A 25 9.36 -17.67 0.21
CA ASP A 25 8.93 -18.13 1.54
C ASP A 25 7.90 -17.17 2.15
N GLN A 26 8.09 -15.86 1.99
CA GLN A 26 7.12 -14.86 2.43
C GLN A 26 5.78 -15.04 1.70
N ILE A 27 5.84 -15.22 0.38
CA ILE A 27 4.63 -15.40 -0.46
C ILE A 27 3.82 -16.59 0.03
N LYS A 28 4.47 -17.73 0.21
CA LYS A 28 3.81 -18.97 0.64
C LYS A 28 3.29 -18.87 2.07
N SER A 29 4.06 -18.27 2.96
CA SER A 29 3.68 -18.11 4.36
C SER A 29 2.42 -17.26 4.53
N PHE A 30 2.35 -16.12 3.83
CA PHE A 30 1.15 -15.28 3.85
C PHE A 30 -0.05 -16.03 3.25
N ALA A 31 0.15 -16.65 2.08
CA ALA A 31 -0.92 -17.33 1.38
C ALA A 31 -1.48 -18.49 2.20
N LYS A 32 -0.64 -19.24 2.88
CA LYS A 32 -1.05 -20.35 3.74
C LYS A 32 -2.03 -19.91 4.81
N GLN A 33 -1.87 -18.71 5.33
CA GLN A 33 -2.74 -18.17 6.36
C GLN A 33 -3.99 -17.48 5.81
N PHE A 34 -3.89 -16.76 4.69
CA PHE A 34 -4.92 -15.80 4.28
C PHE A 34 -5.45 -16.00 2.86
N ASP A 35 -4.74 -16.71 1.98
CA ASP A 35 -5.12 -16.88 0.58
C ASP A 35 -4.54 -18.20 0.04
N PRO A 36 -5.02 -19.35 0.54
CA PRO A 36 -4.39 -20.64 0.27
C PRO A 36 -4.74 -21.21 -1.11
N GLN A 37 -4.40 -20.46 -2.15
CA GLN A 37 -4.61 -20.87 -3.53
C GLN A 37 -3.32 -21.43 -4.14
N PRO A 38 -3.43 -22.42 -5.06
CA PRO A 38 -2.25 -23.14 -5.58
C PRO A 38 -1.17 -22.27 -6.15
N PHE A 39 -1.54 -21.21 -6.91
CA PHE A 39 -0.56 -20.31 -7.56
C PHE A 39 0.17 -19.37 -6.58
N HIS A 40 -0.21 -19.36 -5.31
CA HIS A 40 0.49 -18.64 -4.23
C HIS A 40 1.24 -19.60 -3.30
N LEU A 41 1.06 -20.91 -3.46
CA LEU A 41 1.58 -21.92 -2.53
C LEU A 41 2.63 -22.85 -3.12
N ASP A 42 2.56 -23.11 -4.44
CA ASP A 42 3.36 -24.14 -5.08
C ASP A 42 3.84 -23.68 -6.46
N GLU A 43 5.14 -23.78 -6.69
CA GLU A 43 5.74 -23.32 -7.95
C GLU A 43 5.24 -24.10 -9.16
N ALA A 44 5.07 -25.41 -9.05
CA ALA A 44 4.62 -26.26 -10.16
C ALA A 44 3.17 -25.92 -10.54
N ALA A 45 2.30 -25.79 -9.54
CA ALA A 45 0.91 -25.41 -9.75
C ALA A 45 0.81 -23.99 -10.33
N ALA A 46 1.63 -23.08 -9.83
CA ALA A 46 1.67 -21.70 -10.30
C ALA A 46 2.12 -21.61 -11.76
N GLN A 47 3.10 -22.42 -12.16
CA GLN A 47 3.58 -22.44 -13.54
C GLN A 47 2.48 -22.84 -14.53
N ALA A 48 1.58 -23.75 -14.13
CA ALA A 48 0.46 -24.18 -14.95
C ALA A 48 -0.75 -23.24 -14.85
N SER A 49 -0.68 -22.19 -14.07
CA SER A 49 -1.77 -21.24 -13.81
C SER A 49 -1.76 -20.05 -14.75
N PHE A 50 -2.78 -19.21 -14.63
CA PHE A 50 -2.86 -17.90 -15.27
C PHE A 50 -1.58 -17.07 -15.06
N PHE A 51 -0.95 -17.19 -13.87
CA PHE A 51 0.22 -16.40 -13.51
C PHE A 51 1.52 -16.91 -14.14
N GLN A 52 1.55 -18.15 -14.61
CA GLN A 52 2.72 -18.77 -15.24
C GLN A 52 3.98 -18.70 -14.36
N GLY A 53 3.79 -18.84 -13.06
CA GLY A 53 4.85 -18.78 -12.07
C GLY A 53 4.27 -18.32 -10.72
N LEU A 54 5.03 -18.54 -9.66
CA LEU A 54 4.59 -18.15 -8.32
C LEU A 54 4.33 -16.65 -8.26
N ALA A 55 3.16 -16.30 -7.74
CA ALA A 55 2.74 -14.92 -7.58
C ALA A 55 2.28 -14.70 -6.14
N ALA A 56 2.58 -13.54 -5.58
CA ALA A 56 2.05 -13.13 -4.29
C ALA A 56 0.55 -12.88 -4.39
N SER A 57 -0.17 -13.21 -3.31
CA SER A 57 -1.55 -12.76 -3.17
C SER A 57 -1.63 -11.24 -3.30
N GLY A 58 -2.65 -10.74 -3.99
CA GLY A 58 -2.89 -9.29 -4.03
C GLY A 58 -3.02 -8.71 -2.63
N TRP A 59 -3.65 -9.44 -1.71
CA TRP A 59 -3.76 -9.00 -0.31
C TRP A 59 -2.42 -8.96 0.42
N HIS A 60 -1.47 -9.78 0.01
CA HIS A 60 -0.11 -9.73 0.52
C HIS A 60 0.60 -8.45 0.05
N THR A 61 0.48 -8.12 -1.23
CA THR A 61 1.00 -6.86 -1.77
C THR A 61 0.37 -5.67 -1.06
N ALA A 62 -0.93 -5.73 -0.78
CA ALA A 62 -1.62 -4.70 -0.02
C ALA A 62 -1.08 -4.58 1.42
N ALA A 63 -0.81 -5.70 2.08
CA ALA A 63 -0.26 -5.71 3.44
C ALA A 63 1.17 -5.13 3.48
N ILE A 64 2.00 -5.46 2.51
CA ILE A 64 3.36 -4.91 2.38
C ILE A 64 3.27 -3.40 2.14
N THR A 65 2.38 -2.97 1.26
CA THR A 65 2.14 -1.54 1.00
C THR A 65 1.80 -0.81 2.29
N MET A 66 0.89 -1.35 3.09
CA MET A 66 0.52 -0.75 4.38
C MET A 66 1.72 -0.68 5.33
N SER A 67 2.50 -1.74 5.41
CA SER A 67 3.70 -1.76 6.24
C SER A 67 4.69 -0.65 5.83
N LEU A 68 4.91 -0.49 4.54
CA LEU A 68 5.81 0.54 4.02
C LEU A 68 5.28 1.95 4.28
N LEU A 69 3.97 2.17 4.11
CA LEU A 69 3.34 3.45 4.41
C LEU A 69 3.48 3.82 5.90
N VAL A 70 3.22 2.88 6.78
CA VAL A 70 3.29 3.11 8.23
C VAL A 70 4.72 3.34 8.70
N LYS A 71 5.68 2.57 8.18
CA LYS A 71 7.07 2.64 8.64
C LYS A 71 7.83 3.84 8.10
N SER A 72 7.58 4.25 6.85
CA SER A 72 8.41 5.27 6.20
C SER A 72 7.69 6.15 5.19
N GLY A 73 6.63 5.63 4.56
CA GLY A 73 6.02 6.32 3.40
C GLY A 73 5.16 7.51 3.77
N MET A 74 4.42 7.43 4.86
CA MET A 74 3.44 8.46 5.19
C MET A 74 3.31 8.63 6.71
N PRO A 75 4.11 9.53 7.29
CA PRO A 75 4.18 9.68 8.75
C PRO A 75 3.01 10.51 9.30
N ILE A 76 1.81 9.96 9.27
CA ILE A 76 0.60 10.65 9.75
C ILE A 76 0.52 10.59 11.27
N ALA A 77 0.29 11.72 11.91
CA ALA A 77 0.05 11.78 13.35
C ALA A 77 -1.19 10.97 13.73
N GLY A 78 -1.05 10.10 14.73
CA GLY A 78 -2.12 9.22 15.20
C GLY A 78 -2.29 7.95 14.37
N GLY A 79 -1.48 7.73 13.34
CA GLY A 79 -1.52 6.54 12.49
C GLY A 79 -2.42 6.71 11.26
N LEU A 80 -2.41 5.70 10.39
CA LEU A 80 -3.20 5.67 9.17
C LEU A 80 -4.57 5.06 9.47
N ILE A 81 -5.61 5.86 9.36
CA ILE A 81 -6.99 5.43 9.61
C ILE A 81 -7.74 5.49 8.27
N GLY A 82 -7.90 4.33 7.64
CA GLY A 82 -8.59 4.23 6.36
C GLY A 82 -10.11 4.24 6.51
N ALA A 83 -10.77 4.95 5.60
CA ALA A 83 -12.24 5.00 5.54
C ALA A 83 -12.80 4.28 4.32
N GLY A 84 -11.94 3.78 3.43
CA GLY A 84 -12.34 3.07 2.23
C GLY A 84 -11.46 3.45 1.05
N GLY A 85 -11.70 2.81 -0.09
CA GLY A 85 -10.94 3.10 -1.28
C GLY A 85 -11.12 2.05 -2.36
N GLU A 86 -10.29 2.16 -3.38
CA GLU A 86 -10.24 1.23 -4.51
C GLU A 86 -8.84 0.67 -4.65
N ILE A 87 -8.75 -0.61 -4.97
CA ILE A 87 -7.48 -1.30 -5.16
C ILE A 87 -7.50 -2.06 -6.48
N SER A 88 -6.37 -2.04 -7.19
CA SER A 88 -6.17 -2.84 -8.39
C SER A 88 -4.74 -3.36 -8.45
N TRP A 89 -4.56 -4.48 -9.14
CA TRP A 89 -3.27 -5.12 -9.33
C TRP A 89 -3.00 -5.28 -10.83
N PRO A 90 -2.35 -4.27 -11.48
CA PRO A 90 -2.09 -4.33 -12.92
C PRO A 90 -1.10 -5.41 -13.33
N ARG A 91 -0.22 -5.85 -12.41
CA ARG A 91 0.78 -6.88 -12.66
C ARG A 91 0.93 -7.77 -11.42
N PRO A 92 1.27 -9.06 -11.59
CA PRO A 92 1.57 -9.91 -10.43
C PRO A 92 2.87 -9.47 -9.76
N THR A 93 2.91 -9.63 -8.44
CA THR A 93 4.13 -9.47 -7.65
C THR A 93 4.83 -10.83 -7.58
N ARG A 94 6.14 -10.85 -7.84
CA ARG A 94 6.92 -12.09 -7.99
C ARG A 94 7.95 -12.25 -6.87
N PRO A 95 8.38 -13.50 -6.62
CA PRO A 95 9.53 -13.72 -5.74
C PRO A 95 10.75 -12.94 -6.24
N GLY A 96 11.46 -12.30 -5.33
CA GLY A 96 12.63 -11.48 -5.64
C GLY A 96 12.31 -10.02 -5.93
N ASP A 97 11.04 -9.66 -6.07
CA ASP A 97 10.66 -8.26 -6.29
C ASP A 97 11.04 -7.40 -5.09
N ILE A 98 11.53 -6.20 -5.38
CA ILE A 98 11.83 -5.17 -4.38
C ILE A 98 10.77 -4.10 -4.54
N LEU A 99 9.90 -4.00 -3.53
CA LEU A 99 8.72 -3.13 -3.58
C LEU A 99 8.98 -1.80 -2.91
N GLN A 100 8.45 -0.73 -3.49
CA GLN A 100 8.50 0.62 -2.96
C GLN A 100 7.19 1.32 -3.27
N VAL A 101 6.71 2.16 -2.36
CA VAL A 101 5.42 2.85 -2.51
C VAL A 101 5.65 4.33 -2.76
N GLU A 102 5.05 4.83 -3.83
CA GLU A 102 4.96 6.26 -4.13
C GLU A 102 3.52 6.71 -3.95
N SER A 103 3.32 7.75 -3.14
CA SER A 103 1.99 8.25 -2.82
C SER A 103 1.85 9.70 -3.26
N GLU A 104 0.66 10.04 -3.76
CA GLU A 104 0.32 11.40 -4.15
C GLU A 104 -0.99 11.81 -3.49
N ILE A 105 -1.03 13.01 -2.94
CA ILE A 105 -2.24 13.56 -2.34
C ILE A 105 -3.14 14.09 -3.45
N LEU A 106 -4.34 13.54 -3.58
CA LEU A 106 -5.31 13.93 -4.60
C LEU A 106 -6.32 14.95 -4.11
N ALA A 107 -6.67 14.90 -2.82
CA ALA A 107 -7.65 15.79 -2.22
C ALA A 107 -7.40 15.96 -0.74
N VAL A 108 -7.75 17.12 -0.21
CA VAL A 108 -7.71 17.43 1.23
C VAL A 108 -9.04 18.09 1.57
N THR A 109 -9.82 17.46 2.46
CA THR A 109 -11.16 17.93 2.79
C THR A 109 -11.32 18.05 4.31
N PRO A 110 -11.26 19.26 4.87
CA PRO A 110 -11.56 19.44 6.29
C PRO A 110 -12.98 18.99 6.61
N SER A 111 -13.19 18.41 7.78
CA SER A 111 -14.52 18.01 8.21
C SER A 111 -15.34 19.23 8.62
N ARG A 112 -16.62 19.29 8.20
CA ARG A 112 -17.53 20.35 8.61
C ARG A 112 -18.10 20.12 9.99
N SER A 113 -18.34 18.84 10.35
CA SER A 113 -18.98 18.48 11.63
C SER A 113 -17.95 18.24 12.74
N ARG A 114 -16.71 17.96 12.39
CA ARG A 114 -15.62 17.66 13.34
C ARG A 114 -14.41 18.53 13.00
N PRO A 115 -14.35 19.75 13.54
CA PRO A 115 -13.29 20.70 13.15
C PRO A 115 -11.87 20.26 13.51
N GLU A 116 -11.73 19.29 14.39
CA GLU A 116 -10.41 18.76 14.81
C GLU A 116 -9.77 17.81 13.81
N ARG A 117 -10.46 17.48 12.69
CA ARG A 117 -9.96 16.50 11.71
C ARG A 117 -10.48 16.77 10.30
N GLY A 118 -9.99 16.01 9.36
CA GLY A 118 -10.45 16.00 7.99
C GLY A 118 -10.10 14.69 7.29
N MET A 119 -10.28 14.69 5.99
CA MET A 119 -9.97 13.53 5.13
C MET A 119 -8.96 13.92 4.08
N ILE A 120 -8.04 13.01 3.77
CA ILE A 120 -7.21 13.11 2.58
C ILE A 120 -7.55 11.95 1.65
N THR A 121 -7.47 12.19 0.35
CA THR A 121 -7.53 11.14 -0.67
C THR A 121 -6.13 10.96 -1.19
N VAL A 122 -5.63 9.73 -1.16
CA VAL A 122 -4.24 9.40 -1.50
C VAL A 122 -4.24 8.31 -2.55
N LYS A 123 -3.46 8.50 -3.60
CA LYS A 123 -3.14 7.46 -4.56
C LYS A 123 -1.76 6.91 -4.26
N SER A 124 -1.69 5.65 -3.87
CA SER A 124 -0.43 4.96 -3.56
C SER A 124 -0.17 3.90 -4.61
N GLU A 125 0.94 4.05 -5.34
CA GLU A 125 1.40 3.07 -6.32
C GLU A 125 2.55 2.28 -5.73
N THR A 126 2.39 0.95 -5.68
CA THR A 126 3.46 0.05 -5.27
C THR A 126 4.16 -0.44 -6.54
N ARG A 127 5.47 -0.21 -6.60
CA ARG A 127 6.30 -0.53 -7.77
C ARG A 127 7.35 -1.54 -7.42
N ASN A 128 7.72 -2.37 -8.41
CA ASN A 128 8.84 -3.29 -8.28
C ASN A 128 10.16 -2.59 -8.66
N GLN A 129 11.26 -3.33 -8.65
CA GLN A 129 12.62 -2.85 -8.95
C GLN A 129 12.77 -2.31 -10.39
N ASN A 130 11.87 -2.70 -11.29
CA ASN A 130 11.87 -2.24 -12.68
C ASN A 130 10.99 -1.00 -12.89
N GLY A 131 10.45 -0.44 -11.81
CA GLY A 131 9.53 0.69 -11.89
C GLY A 131 8.13 0.33 -12.36
N GLU A 132 7.82 -0.96 -12.45
CA GLU A 132 6.49 -1.43 -12.89
C GLU A 132 5.50 -1.39 -11.73
N VAL A 133 4.30 -0.89 -12.00
CA VAL A 133 3.25 -0.79 -10.99
C VAL A 133 2.61 -2.16 -10.79
N VAL A 134 2.69 -2.68 -9.57
CA VAL A 134 2.08 -3.96 -9.18
C VAL A 134 0.78 -3.76 -8.40
N GLN A 135 0.57 -2.58 -7.84
CA GLN A 135 -0.67 -2.24 -7.13
C GLN A 135 -0.94 -0.75 -7.21
N VAL A 136 -2.20 -0.40 -7.39
CA VAL A 136 -2.69 0.96 -7.25
C VAL A 136 -3.77 0.96 -6.17
N LEU A 137 -3.54 1.75 -5.13
CA LEU A 137 -4.50 1.93 -4.04
C LEU A 137 -4.87 3.41 -3.96
N THR A 138 -6.14 3.72 -4.22
CA THR A 138 -6.66 5.06 -3.98
C THR A 138 -7.56 4.99 -2.75
N SER A 139 -7.16 5.64 -1.68
CA SER A 139 -7.81 5.51 -0.39
C SER A 139 -8.14 6.86 0.22
N LYS A 140 -9.17 6.85 1.07
CA LYS A 140 -9.52 7.99 1.91
C LYS A 140 -9.05 7.70 3.33
N MET A 141 -8.35 8.66 3.92
CA MET A 141 -7.78 8.54 5.27
C MET A 141 -8.23 9.70 6.13
N LEU A 142 -8.59 9.38 7.37
CA LEU A 142 -8.89 10.37 8.39
C LEU A 142 -7.58 10.92 8.95
N VAL A 143 -7.44 12.25 8.99
CA VAL A 143 -6.23 12.91 9.50
C VAL A 143 -6.62 14.01 10.49
N TRP A 144 -5.90 14.04 11.60
CA TRP A 144 -6.10 15.04 12.64
C TRP A 144 -5.47 16.38 12.24
N LYS A 145 -6.13 17.46 12.67
CA LYS A 145 -5.51 18.79 12.64
C LYS A 145 -4.51 18.90 13.79
N ARG A 146 -3.55 19.80 13.63
CA ARG A 146 -2.58 20.08 14.67
C ARG A 146 -3.28 20.59 15.92
N PRO A 147 -2.95 20.07 17.11
CA PRO A 147 -3.54 20.54 18.35
C PRO A 147 -3.25 22.04 18.56
N VAL A 148 -4.22 22.73 19.12
CA VAL A 148 -4.14 24.17 19.43
C VAL A 148 -3.31 24.37 20.71
#